data_6830a59aeda7eff05a27a38a9dde9876
#
_entry.id   6830a59aeda7eff05a27a38a9dde9876
#
_cell.length_a   1.000
_cell.length_b   1.000
_cell.length_c   1.000
_cell.angle_alpha   90.00
_cell.angle_beta   90.00
_cell.angle_gamma   90.00
#
_symmetry.space_group_name_H-M   'P 1'
#
loop_
_entity.id
_entity.type
_entity.pdbx_description
1 polymer ?
#
loop_
_entity_poly.entity_id
_entity_poly.type
_entity_poly.pdbx_seq_one_letter_code
_entity_poly.pdbx_strand_id
1 'polypeptide(L)'
;MVDTREARIEDLEGLERLYLQLSGNDHGLSSRYKDIFAQMKSDGAYHLLVAVNEDDNVVGSVLGIICKSLAAHYESFLVIEDVIVDDTLRRAGIGRALFEKIEQIASENSCAYSILVSSGFRTEAHRFYENMGYTESVVGFRKRLMTNDTL
;
A
#
# COMPACT_ATOMS: atom_id res chain seq x y z
N MET A 1 9.28 11.24 -15.51
CA MET A 1 9.41 9.78 -15.20
C MET A 1 9.23 9.62 -13.71
N VAL A 2 8.62 8.52 -13.21
CA VAL A 2 8.56 8.24 -11.76
C VAL A 2 9.53 7.12 -11.42
N ASP A 3 10.18 7.22 -10.26
CA ASP A 3 10.97 6.14 -9.67
C ASP A 3 10.17 5.49 -8.53
N THR A 4 10.27 4.16 -8.39
CA THR A 4 9.59 3.39 -7.33
C THR A 4 10.62 2.70 -6.44
N ARG A 5 10.58 3.00 -5.17
CA ARG A 5 11.55 2.51 -4.19
C ARG A 5 10.92 2.29 -2.81
N GLU A 6 11.63 1.61 -1.95
CA GLU A 6 11.31 1.57 -0.52
C GLU A 6 11.30 3.00 0.07
N ALA A 7 10.32 3.26 0.93
CA ALA A 7 10.20 4.53 1.62
C ALA A 7 11.40 4.77 2.57
N ARG A 8 11.78 6.03 2.69
CA ARG A 8 12.80 6.55 3.61
C ARG A 8 12.15 7.44 4.66
N ILE A 9 12.90 7.78 5.70
CA ILE A 9 12.39 8.66 6.76
C ILE A 9 12.00 10.05 6.22
N GLU A 10 12.69 10.51 5.20
CA GLU A 10 12.47 11.80 4.54
C GLU A 10 11.15 11.84 3.76
N ASP A 11 10.61 10.67 3.36
CA ASP A 11 9.36 10.57 2.61
C ASP A 11 8.11 10.74 3.49
N LEU A 12 8.24 10.70 4.82
CA LEU A 12 7.11 10.67 5.75
C LEU A 12 6.19 11.87 5.61
N GLU A 13 6.72 13.07 5.36
CA GLU A 13 5.93 14.28 5.13
C GLU A 13 5.12 14.18 3.83
N GLY A 14 5.72 13.67 2.76
CA GLY A 14 5.03 13.40 1.50
C GLY A 14 3.95 12.32 1.62
N LEU A 15 4.22 11.28 2.39
CA LEU A 15 3.26 10.22 2.70
C LEU A 15 2.07 10.75 3.50
N GLU A 16 2.30 11.59 4.51
CA GLU A 16 1.22 12.23 5.27
C GLU A 16 0.26 12.98 4.34
N ARG A 17 0.80 13.81 3.45
CA ARG A 17 0.01 14.55 2.47
C ARG A 17 -0.85 13.62 1.60
N LEU A 18 -0.31 12.48 1.14
CA LEU A 18 -1.06 11.50 0.37
C LEU A 18 -2.13 10.80 1.20
N TYR A 19 -1.83 10.43 2.43
CA TYR A 19 -2.78 9.75 3.30
C TYR A 19 -3.95 10.65 3.73
N LEU A 20 -3.75 11.96 3.77
CA LEU A 20 -4.86 12.92 3.91
C LEU A 20 -5.85 12.81 2.74
N GLN A 21 -5.36 12.62 1.50
CA GLN A 21 -6.25 12.38 0.35
C GLN A 21 -6.97 11.02 0.46
N LEU A 22 -6.34 10.00 1.04
CA LEU A 22 -6.91 8.66 1.19
C LEU A 22 -8.00 8.62 2.26
N SER A 23 -7.77 9.25 3.42
CA SER A 23 -8.66 9.20 4.59
C SER A 23 -9.71 10.30 4.62
N GLY A 24 -9.43 11.44 3.98
CA GLY A 24 -10.27 12.63 4.05
C GLY A 24 -10.25 13.35 5.41
N ASN A 25 -9.42 12.89 6.34
CA ASN A 25 -9.32 13.43 7.69
C ASN A 25 -7.91 13.98 7.96
N ASP A 26 -7.83 15.22 8.43
CA ASP A 26 -6.59 15.84 8.86
C ASP A 26 -6.29 15.42 10.31
N HIS A 27 -5.64 14.27 10.46
CA HIS A 27 -5.21 13.80 11.79
C HIS A 27 -3.78 14.19 12.12
N GLY A 28 -3.07 14.84 11.20
CA GLY A 28 -1.64 15.13 11.32
C GLY A 28 -0.79 13.87 11.52
N LEU A 29 0.49 13.96 11.28
CA LEU A 29 1.44 12.92 11.70
C LEU A 29 1.39 12.82 13.23
N SER A 30 0.85 11.74 13.77
CA SER A 30 0.98 11.49 15.20
C SER A 30 2.47 11.45 15.58
N SER A 31 2.82 11.89 16.79
CA SER A 31 4.21 11.79 17.29
C SER A 31 4.80 10.37 17.18
N ARG A 32 3.92 9.35 17.07
CA ARG A 32 4.27 7.94 16.92
C ARG A 32 4.56 7.51 15.46
N TYR A 33 4.33 8.36 14.48
CA TYR A 33 4.44 7.96 13.06
C TYR A 33 5.87 7.51 12.70
N LYS A 34 6.87 8.22 13.20
CA LYS A 34 8.28 7.85 13.04
C LYS A 34 8.63 6.53 13.72
N ASP A 35 8.07 6.29 14.92
CA ASP A 35 8.29 5.04 15.66
C ASP A 35 7.63 3.86 14.95
N ILE A 36 6.43 4.03 14.42
CA ILE A 36 5.72 3.03 13.62
C ILE A 36 6.53 2.72 12.36
N PHE A 37 7.00 3.73 11.64
CA PHE A 37 7.84 3.55 10.46
C PHE A 37 9.13 2.77 10.79
N ALA A 38 9.81 3.12 11.88
CA ALA A 38 11.01 2.41 12.34
C ALA A 38 10.71 0.93 12.67
N GLN A 39 9.58 0.65 13.31
CA GLN A 39 9.12 -0.72 13.58
C GLN A 39 8.87 -1.49 12.29
N MET A 40 8.15 -0.90 11.34
CA MET A 40 7.92 -1.52 10.02
C MET A 40 9.22 -1.83 9.30
N LYS A 41 10.19 -0.91 9.31
CA LYS A 41 11.51 -1.10 8.67
C LYS A 41 12.32 -2.21 9.34
N SER A 42 12.19 -2.42 10.64
CA SER A 42 12.91 -3.46 11.38
C SER A 42 12.29 -4.85 11.25
N ASP A 43 11.01 -4.94 10.92
CA ASP A 43 10.27 -6.23 10.84
C ASP A 43 10.57 -6.98 9.55
N GLY A 44 11.08 -6.48 8.54
CA GLY A 44 11.38 -7.21 7.30
C GLY A 44 10.19 -7.80 6.53
N ALA A 45 9.00 -7.87 7.14
CA ALA A 45 7.77 -8.29 6.48
C ALA A 45 7.04 -7.14 5.78
N TYR A 46 7.29 -5.90 6.22
CA TYR A 46 6.65 -4.70 5.71
C TYR A 46 7.48 -4.06 4.61
N HIS A 47 6.85 -3.85 3.46
CA HIS A 47 7.42 -3.17 2.31
C HIS A 47 6.58 -1.94 1.99
N LEU A 48 6.94 -0.80 2.57
CA LEU A 48 6.31 0.47 2.24
C LEU A 48 7.04 1.09 1.05
N LEU A 49 6.39 1.08 -0.11
CA LEU A 49 6.94 1.66 -1.34
C LEU A 49 6.37 3.05 -1.59
N VAL A 50 7.20 3.90 -2.15
CA VAL A 50 6.82 5.21 -2.68
C VAL A 50 7.16 5.29 -4.16
N ALA A 51 6.33 6.02 -4.90
CA ALA A 51 6.67 6.56 -6.20
C ALA A 51 7.06 8.02 -6.03
N VAL A 52 8.19 8.42 -6.56
CA VAL A 52 8.68 9.80 -6.52
C VAL A 52 8.83 10.36 -7.92
N ASN A 53 8.57 11.66 -8.07
CA ASN A 53 8.79 12.37 -9.32
C ASN A 53 10.27 12.84 -9.46
N GLU A 54 10.58 13.58 -10.52
CA GLU A 54 11.93 14.07 -10.81
C GLU A 54 12.47 15.06 -9.76
N ASP A 55 11.58 15.69 -8.99
CA ASP A 55 11.92 16.58 -7.88
C ASP A 55 11.99 15.85 -6.52
N ASP A 56 12.02 14.50 -6.52
CA ASP A 56 12.00 13.61 -5.33
C ASP A 56 10.75 13.80 -4.44
N ASN A 57 9.66 14.34 -4.99
CA ASN A 57 8.39 14.44 -4.27
C ASN A 57 7.63 13.12 -4.34
N VAL A 58 7.08 12.67 -3.20
CA VAL A 58 6.23 11.49 -3.12
C VAL A 58 4.90 11.76 -3.82
N VAL A 59 4.59 10.96 -4.84
CA VAL A 59 3.39 11.08 -5.70
C VAL A 59 2.52 9.83 -5.69
N GLY A 60 2.94 8.79 -5.01
CA GLY A 60 2.15 7.57 -4.81
C GLY A 60 2.78 6.67 -3.75
N SER A 61 2.00 5.76 -3.20
CA SER A 61 2.45 4.81 -2.19
C SER A 61 1.64 3.52 -2.23
N VAL A 62 2.25 2.44 -1.78
CA VAL A 62 1.62 1.15 -1.49
C VAL A 62 2.33 0.49 -0.31
N LEU A 63 1.56 -0.11 0.59
CA LEU A 63 2.08 -0.96 1.65
C LEU A 63 1.87 -2.43 1.27
N GLY A 64 2.94 -3.20 1.20
CA GLY A 64 2.92 -4.67 1.09
C GLY A 64 3.36 -5.32 2.40
N ILE A 65 2.69 -6.40 2.77
CA ILE A 65 3.03 -7.17 3.97
C ILE A 65 3.18 -8.64 3.57
N ILE A 66 4.37 -9.19 3.76
CA ILE A 66 4.65 -10.60 3.49
C ILE A 66 4.20 -11.43 4.70
N CYS A 67 3.12 -12.18 4.53
CA CYS A 67 2.55 -13.02 5.56
C CYS A 67 3.02 -14.46 5.39
N LYS A 68 3.51 -15.10 6.46
CA LYS A 68 3.84 -16.53 6.47
C LYS A 68 2.58 -17.37 6.69
N SER A 69 2.53 -18.56 6.07
CA SER A 69 1.42 -19.49 6.23
C SER A 69 1.92 -20.91 6.49
N LEU A 70 1.21 -21.62 7.35
CA LEU A 70 1.40 -23.05 7.59
C LEU A 70 0.24 -23.89 7.04
N ALA A 71 -0.82 -23.23 6.54
CA ALA A 71 -2.09 -23.90 6.22
C ALA A 71 -2.15 -24.51 4.81
N ALA A 72 -1.17 -24.24 3.94
CA ALA A 72 -1.19 -24.66 2.56
C ALA A 72 0.20 -25.11 2.07
N HIS A 73 0.29 -25.54 0.81
CA HIS A 73 1.55 -25.97 0.18
C HIS A 73 2.44 -24.78 -0.28
N TYR A 74 2.23 -23.59 0.29
CA TYR A 74 3.04 -22.38 0.04
C TYR A 74 3.51 -21.79 1.37
N GLU A 75 4.62 -21.05 1.32
CA GLU A 75 5.28 -20.51 2.51
C GLU A 75 4.77 -19.11 2.88
N SER A 76 4.33 -18.33 1.91
CA SER A 76 3.95 -16.94 2.12
C SER A 76 2.92 -16.45 1.09
N PHE A 77 2.30 -15.34 1.44
CA PHE A 77 1.42 -14.55 0.56
C PHE A 77 1.58 -13.07 0.87
N LEU A 78 1.21 -12.22 -0.10
CA LEU A 78 1.29 -10.77 0.02
C LEU A 78 -0.09 -10.19 0.38
N VAL A 79 -0.15 -9.35 1.41
CA VAL A 79 -1.29 -8.45 1.67
C VAL A 79 -0.92 -7.05 1.17
N ILE A 80 -1.80 -6.42 0.40
CA ILE A 80 -1.62 -5.05 -0.11
C ILE A 80 -2.60 -4.12 0.59
N GLU A 81 -2.08 -3.04 1.14
CA GLU A 81 -2.82 -2.00 1.87
C GLU A 81 -2.39 -0.61 1.44
N ASP A 82 -3.14 0.40 1.85
CA ASP A 82 -2.81 1.84 1.74
C ASP A 82 -2.37 2.29 0.33
N VAL A 83 -3.03 1.76 -0.71
CA VAL A 83 -2.75 2.13 -2.10
C VAL A 83 -3.27 3.54 -2.37
N ILE A 84 -2.37 4.44 -2.72
CA ILE A 84 -2.70 5.83 -3.06
C ILE A 84 -1.81 6.36 -4.18
N VAL A 85 -2.40 7.13 -5.08
CA VAL A 85 -1.71 7.97 -6.07
C VAL A 85 -2.28 9.37 -5.96
N ASP A 86 -1.43 10.38 -6.00
CA ASP A 86 -1.82 11.78 -5.97
C ASP A 86 -2.94 12.04 -7.00
N ASP A 87 -4.04 12.64 -6.53
CA ASP A 87 -5.25 12.84 -7.32
C ASP A 87 -4.99 13.62 -8.62
N THR A 88 -4.00 14.52 -8.61
CA THR A 88 -3.62 15.32 -9.75
C THR A 88 -2.82 14.56 -10.82
N LEU A 89 -2.29 13.39 -10.45
CA LEU A 89 -1.40 12.56 -11.28
C LEU A 89 -1.99 11.18 -11.61
N ARG A 90 -3.28 11.00 -11.41
CA ARG A 90 -3.96 9.76 -11.78
C ARG A 90 -3.83 9.48 -13.28
N ARG A 91 -3.84 8.19 -13.64
CA ARG A 91 -3.72 7.69 -15.02
C ARG A 91 -2.34 7.92 -15.69
N ALA A 92 -1.34 8.34 -14.92
CA ALA A 92 0.05 8.49 -15.38
C ALA A 92 0.90 7.20 -15.25
N GLY A 93 0.28 6.05 -14.95
CA GLY A 93 0.98 4.77 -14.78
C GLY A 93 1.63 4.55 -13.42
N ILE A 94 1.52 5.51 -12.49
CA ILE A 94 2.16 5.47 -11.16
C ILE A 94 1.70 4.25 -10.36
N GLY A 95 0.38 4.01 -10.30
CA GLY A 95 -0.17 2.85 -9.59
C GLY A 95 0.34 1.54 -10.16
N ARG A 96 0.44 1.42 -11.50
CA ARG A 96 1.01 0.24 -12.16
C ARG A 96 2.46 0.02 -11.74
N ALA A 97 3.30 1.04 -11.76
CA ALA A 97 4.71 0.92 -11.37
C ALA A 97 4.87 0.47 -9.91
N LEU A 98 4.02 0.98 -9.00
CA LEU A 98 3.99 0.55 -7.60
C LEU A 98 3.60 -0.93 -7.47
N PHE A 99 2.56 -1.38 -8.20
CA PHE A 99 2.10 -2.77 -8.16
C PHE A 99 3.14 -3.72 -8.76
N GLU A 100 3.72 -3.39 -9.89
CA GLU A 100 4.79 -4.20 -10.51
C GLU A 100 5.97 -4.37 -9.55
N LYS A 101 6.34 -3.31 -8.81
CA LYS A 101 7.43 -3.37 -7.83
C LYS A 101 7.09 -4.20 -6.61
N ILE A 102 5.88 -4.06 -6.03
CA ILE A 102 5.50 -4.84 -4.85
C ILE A 102 5.27 -6.31 -5.19
N GLU A 103 4.77 -6.62 -6.38
CA GLU A 103 4.60 -8.00 -6.88
C GLU A 103 5.95 -8.65 -7.20
N GLN A 104 6.93 -7.89 -7.67
CA GLN A 104 8.31 -8.37 -7.79
C GLN A 104 8.86 -8.81 -6.42
N ILE A 105 8.70 -7.96 -5.38
CA ILE A 105 9.11 -8.29 -4.01
C ILE A 105 8.38 -9.53 -3.50
N ALA A 106 7.09 -9.66 -3.77
CA ALA A 106 6.31 -10.85 -3.41
C ALA A 106 6.88 -12.12 -4.07
N SER A 107 7.22 -12.05 -5.35
CA SER A 107 7.83 -13.16 -6.09
C SER A 107 9.19 -13.56 -5.49
N GLU A 108 10.03 -12.59 -5.17
CA GLU A 108 11.32 -12.80 -4.52
C GLU A 108 11.19 -13.44 -3.13
N ASN A 109 10.05 -13.23 -2.45
CA ASN A 109 9.71 -13.83 -1.15
C ASN A 109 8.85 -15.11 -1.27
N SER A 110 8.77 -15.73 -2.44
CA SER A 110 8.00 -16.96 -2.69
C SER A 110 6.53 -16.87 -2.31
N CYS A 111 5.91 -15.70 -2.48
CA CYS A 111 4.48 -15.54 -2.24
C CYS A 111 3.66 -16.28 -3.32
N ALA A 112 2.71 -17.09 -2.88
CA ALA A 112 1.85 -17.86 -3.77
C ALA A 112 0.78 -17.00 -4.44
N TYR A 113 0.33 -15.95 -3.76
CA TYR A 113 -0.66 -14.99 -4.26
C TYR A 113 -0.54 -13.65 -3.54
N SER A 114 -1.20 -12.63 -4.08
CA SER A 114 -1.45 -11.36 -3.39
C SER A 114 -2.94 -11.15 -3.18
N ILE A 115 -3.30 -10.49 -2.08
CA ILE A 115 -4.67 -10.16 -1.72
C ILE A 115 -4.78 -8.70 -1.29
N LEU A 116 -5.87 -8.06 -1.66
CA LEU A 116 -6.23 -6.73 -1.19
C LEU A 116 -7.74 -6.64 -0.90
N VAL A 117 -8.12 -5.69 -0.07
CA VAL A 117 -9.52 -5.37 0.22
C VAL A 117 -9.78 -3.91 -0.16
N SER A 118 -10.85 -3.67 -0.90
CA SER A 118 -11.25 -2.33 -1.32
C SER A 118 -12.73 -2.11 -1.01
N SER A 119 -13.08 -0.90 -0.60
CA SER A 119 -14.47 -0.52 -0.35
C SER A 119 -15.30 -0.61 -1.63
N GLY A 120 -16.53 -1.16 -1.54
CA GLY A 120 -17.38 -1.43 -2.69
C GLY A 120 -17.74 -0.22 -3.56
N PHE A 121 -17.70 1.00 -2.99
CA PHE A 121 -17.97 2.24 -3.73
C PHE A 121 -16.78 2.75 -4.58
N ARG A 122 -15.57 2.19 -4.40
CA ARG A 122 -14.35 2.61 -5.13
C ARG A 122 -14.24 1.92 -6.50
N THR A 123 -15.21 2.14 -7.37
CA THR A 123 -15.34 1.43 -8.66
C THR A 123 -14.17 1.66 -9.63
N GLU A 124 -13.55 2.86 -9.62
CA GLU A 124 -12.35 3.12 -10.43
C GLU A 124 -11.15 2.30 -9.94
N ALA A 125 -10.97 2.18 -8.62
CA ALA A 125 -9.92 1.35 -8.05
C ALA A 125 -10.14 -0.13 -8.40
N HIS A 126 -11.39 -0.61 -8.37
CA HIS A 126 -11.71 -2.00 -8.76
C HIS A 126 -11.29 -2.28 -10.21
N ARG A 127 -11.61 -1.39 -11.16
CA ARG A 127 -11.17 -1.52 -12.56
C ARG A 127 -9.65 -1.53 -12.70
N PHE A 128 -8.96 -0.73 -11.89
CA PHE A 128 -7.51 -0.74 -11.88
C PHE A 128 -6.97 -2.09 -11.40
N TYR A 129 -7.50 -2.66 -10.30
CA TYR A 129 -7.08 -3.96 -9.77
C TYR A 129 -7.38 -5.10 -10.77
N GLU A 130 -8.54 -5.10 -11.40
CA GLU A 130 -8.89 -6.05 -12.46
C GLU A 130 -7.89 -6.01 -13.63
N ASN A 131 -7.50 -4.82 -14.05
CA ASN A 131 -6.48 -4.60 -15.10
C ASN A 131 -5.06 -5.01 -14.67
N MET A 132 -4.81 -5.12 -13.36
CA MET A 132 -3.58 -5.66 -12.79
C MET A 132 -3.64 -7.18 -12.58
N GLY A 133 -4.76 -7.83 -12.94
CA GLY A 133 -4.91 -9.29 -12.85
C GLY A 133 -5.60 -9.80 -11.57
N TYR A 134 -6.12 -8.91 -10.72
CA TYR A 134 -6.90 -9.28 -9.53
C TYR A 134 -8.33 -9.65 -9.94
N THR A 135 -8.48 -10.85 -10.49
CA THR A 135 -9.75 -11.31 -11.10
C THR A 135 -10.50 -12.34 -10.25
N GLU A 136 -9.86 -12.91 -9.23
CA GLU A 136 -10.54 -13.83 -8.31
C GLU A 136 -11.40 -13.04 -7.31
N SER A 137 -12.69 -13.33 -7.31
CA SER A 137 -13.63 -12.69 -6.38
C SER A 137 -13.59 -13.40 -5.03
N VAL A 138 -13.15 -12.67 -4.01
CA VAL A 138 -13.14 -13.09 -2.61
C VAL A 138 -13.95 -12.11 -1.76
N VAL A 139 -14.56 -12.61 -0.67
CA VAL A 139 -15.35 -11.77 0.24
C VAL A 139 -14.50 -11.45 1.47
N GLY A 140 -14.26 -10.16 1.73
CA GLY A 140 -13.60 -9.67 2.92
C GLY A 140 -14.60 -9.21 3.97
N PHE A 141 -14.33 -9.50 5.25
CA PHE A 141 -15.11 -9.02 6.38
C PHE A 141 -14.26 -8.15 7.28
N ARG A 142 -14.79 -6.99 7.70
CA ARG A 142 -14.12 -6.08 8.62
C ARG A 142 -14.93 -5.93 9.90
N LYS A 143 -14.28 -6.10 11.04
CA LYS A 143 -14.83 -5.74 12.36
C LYS A 143 -13.97 -4.63 12.96
N ARG A 144 -14.59 -3.50 13.35
CA ARG A 144 -13.89 -2.45 14.09
C ARG A 144 -13.68 -2.91 15.53
N LEU A 145 -12.46 -2.81 16.03
CA LEU A 145 -12.09 -3.20 17.40
C LEU A 145 -11.96 -1.99 18.33
N MET A 146 -11.75 -0.79 17.76
CA MET A 146 -11.73 0.47 18.51
C MET A 146 -13.05 1.20 18.29
N THR A 147 -13.60 1.75 19.36
CA THR A 147 -14.91 2.44 19.35
C THR A 147 -14.82 3.96 19.17
N ASN A 148 -13.62 4.51 19.02
CA ASN A 148 -13.44 5.95 18.84
C ASN A 148 -13.68 6.35 17.38
N ASP A 149 -14.45 7.41 17.17
CA ASP A 149 -14.86 8.00 15.88
C ASP A 149 -13.70 8.59 15.05
N THR A 150 -12.50 8.06 15.18
CA THR A 150 -11.26 8.61 14.63
C THR A 150 -10.64 7.74 13.51
N LEU A 151 -11.48 7.02 12.78
CA LEU A 151 -11.05 6.30 11.56
C LEU A 151 -11.90 6.70 10.37
#